data_61c4308007ad39a0f8c8336e2b2ea2b7
#
_entry.id   61c4308007ad39a0f8c8336e2b2ea2b7
#
_cell.length_a   1.000
_cell.length_b   1.000
_cell.length_c   1.000
_cell.angle_alpha   90.00
_cell.angle_beta   90.00
_cell.angle_gamma   90.00
#
_symmetry.space_group_name_H-M   'P 1'
#
loop_
_entity.id
_entity.type
_entity.pdbx_description
1 polymer ?
#
loop_
_entity_poly.entity_id
_entity_poly.type
_entity_poly.pdbx_seq_one_letter_code
_entity_poly.pdbx_strand_id
1 'polypeptide(L)'
;MARLQQYYREKVVPQLRKDLALENPMQVPRITKITVNMGVGEAVADKKVMDAAVADLTKITGQKPLVCKSRKSIASFKLRQGLPVGCKVTLRGARMYEFLDRLINIAIPRIRDFRGVSPRAFDGQGNYSLGVKEQIIFPEIQYDQIDQLRGMDITITTSARDDKQGRALLEAFNFPFRR
;
A
#
# COMPACT_ATOMS: atom_id res chain seq x y z
N MET A 1 0.19 20.76 -4.81
CA MET A 1 -0.88 19.76 -4.59
C MET A 1 -0.51 18.54 -5.42
N ALA A 2 -0.64 17.32 -4.90
CA ALA A 2 -0.28 16.11 -5.67
C ALA A 2 -1.19 15.97 -6.91
N ARG A 3 -0.62 15.55 -8.05
CA ARG A 3 -1.32 15.41 -9.34
C ARG A 3 -2.60 14.58 -9.22
N LEU A 4 -2.54 13.40 -8.60
CA LEU A 4 -3.71 12.54 -8.41
C LEU A 4 -4.75 13.13 -7.45
N GLN A 5 -4.36 13.98 -6.50
CA GLN A 5 -5.31 14.67 -5.63
C GLN A 5 -6.15 15.68 -6.41
N GLN A 6 -5.53 16.42 -7.34
CA GLN A 6 -6.23 17.32 -8.25
C GLN A 6 -7.13 16.53 -9.20
N TYR A 7 -6.60 15.47 -9.81
CA TYR A 7 -7.36 14.57 -10.68
C TYR A 7 -8.61 13.99 -9.98
N TYR A 8 -8.47 13.60 -8.71
CA TYR A 8 -9.60 13.11 -7.91
C TYR A 8 -10.72 14.18 -7.84
N ARG A 9 -10.36 15.43 -7.49
CA ARG A 9 -11.35 16.50 -7.33
C ARG A 9 -12.03 16.89 -8.64
N GLU A 10 -11.27 17.00 -9.72
CA GLU A 10 -11.75 17.52 -11.00
C GLU A 10 -12.47 16.49 -11.85
N LYS A 11 -12.01 15.23 -11.83
CA LYS A 11 -12.51 14.18 -12.73
C LYS A 11 -13.21 13.04 -12.00
N VAL A 12 -12.57 12.47 -10.96
CA VAL A 12 -13.08 11.25 -10.30
C VAL A 12 -14.37 11.53 -9.52
N VAL A 13 -14.44 12.64 -8.77
CA VAL A 13 -15.64 12.99 -7.99
C VAL A 13 -16.89 13.16 -8.87
N PRO A 14 -16.87 13.96 -9.97
CA PRO A 14 -18.03 14.07 -10.84
C PRO A 14 -18.43 12.76 -11.51
N GLN A 15 -17.45 11.96 -11.93
CA GLN A 15 -17.68 10.64 -12.54
C GLN A 15 -18.35 9.69 -11.56
N LEU A 16 -17.76 9.47 -10.39
CA LEU A 16 -18.30 8.55 -9.36
C LEU A 16 -19.69 8.98 -8.88
N ARG A 17 -19.96 10.28 -8.81
CA ARG A 17 -21.28 10.79 -8.45
C ARG A 17 -22.35 10.35 -9.46
N LYS A 18 -22.02 10.34 -10.76
CA LYS A 18 -22.93 9.86 -11.81
C LYS A 18 -23.06 8.35 -11.79
N ASP A 19 -21.94 7.63 -11.74
CA ASP A 19 -21.89 6.17 -11.84
C ASP A 19 -22.57 5.47 -10.65
N LEU A 20 -22.46 6.06 -9.46
CA LEU A 20 -23.05 5.54 -8.22
C LEU A 20 -24.39 6.21 -7.86
N ALA A 21 -24.92 7.10 -8.71
CA ALA A 21 -26.16 7.84 -8.50
C ALA A 21 -26.25 8.51 -7.11
N LEU A 22 -25.15 9.16 -6.67
CA LEU A 22 -25.06 9.78 -5.36
C LEU A 22 -25.58 11.22 -5.40
N GLU A 23 -26.58 11.54 -4.58
CA GLU A 23 -27.13 12.88 -4.46
C GLU A 23 -26.18 13.81 -3.70
N ASN A 24 -25.62 13.32 -2.57
CA ASN A 24 -24.75 14.11 -1.71
C ASN A 24 -23.27 13.96 -2.13
N PRO A 25 -22.57 15.05 -2.47
CA PRO A 25 -21.14 15.02 -2.81
C PRO A 25 -20.25 14.46 -1.70
N MET A 26 -20.67 14.56 -0.44
CA MET A 26 -19.90 14.04 0.70
C MET A 26 -19.95 12.53 0.84
N GLN A 27 -20.87 11.86 0.13
CA GLN A 27 -20.96 10.39 0.10
C GLN A 27 -20.01 9.76 -0.92
N VAL A 28 -19.41 10.58 -1.81
CA VAL A 28 -18.47 10.06 -2.81
C VAL A 28 -17.28 9.39 -2.10
N PRO A 29 -16.97 8.13 -2.42
CA PRO A 29 -15.88 7.42 -1.80
C PRO A 29 -14.54 8.08 -2.09
N ARG A 30 -13.67 8.13 -1.06
CA ARG A 30 -12.32 8.69 -1.14
C ARG A 30 -11.32 7.76 -0.49
N ILE A 31 -10.06 7.86 -0.90
CA ILE A 31 -8.97 7.18 -0.21
C ILE A 31 -8.66 7.93 1.07
N THR A 32 -8.66 7.23 2.21
CA THR A 32 -8.43 7.82 3.53
C THR A 32 -6.99 7.67 3.99
N LYS A 33 -6.38 6.52 3.73
CA LYS A 33 -4.98 6.19 4.03
C LYS A 33 -4.48 5.07 3.15
N ILE A 34 -3.16 4.99 2.99
CA ILE A 34 -2.48 3.82 2.46
C ILE A 34 -1.51 3.33 3.53
N THR A 35 -1.60 2.07 3.89
CA THR A 35 -0.70 1.43 4.83
C THR A 35 0.22 0.49 4.06
N VAL A 36 1.52 0.67 4.21
CA VAL A 36 2.54 -0.24 3.68
C VAL A 36 3.17 -0.97 4.84
N ASN A 37 3.12 -2.29 4.81
CA ASN A 37 3.67 -3.16 5.82
C ASN A 37 4.75 -4.07 5.22
N MET A 38 5.85 -4.25 5.93
CA MET A 38 6.90 -5.18 5.58
C MET A 38 7.14 -6.11 6.76
N GLY A 39 6.84 -7.39 6.57
CA GLY A 39 7.13 -8.44 7.55
C GLY A 39 8.58 -8.89 7.45
N VAL A 40 9.31 -8.81 8.55
CA VAL A 40 10.75 -9.15 8.60
C VAL A 40 10.97 -10.14 9.74
N GLY A 41 10.61 -11.40 9.50
CA GLY A 41 10.77 -12.47 10.50
C GLY A 41 12.22 -12.76 10.86
N GLU A 42 13.14 -12.59 9.94
CA GLU A 42 14.57 -12.79 10.11
C GLU A 42 15.22 -11.79 11.09
N ALA A 43 14.58 -10.65 11.31
CA ALA A 43 15.02 -9.63 12.27
C ALA A 43 15.07 -10.13 13.73
N VAL A 44 14.46 -11.27 14.01
CA VAL A 44 14.57 -11.95 15.32
C VAL A 44 15.99 -12.47 15.55
N ALA A 45 16.66 -12.93 14.48
CA ALA A 45 18.04 -13.41 14.54
C ALA A 45 19.06 -12.27 14.37
N ASP A 46 18.83 -11.37 13.41
CA ASP A 46 19.75 -10.26 13.11
C ASP A 46 19.01 -8.92 13.04
N LYS A 47 19.35 -8.01 13.93
CA LYS A 47 18.77 -6.64 13.98
C LYS A 47 19.12 -5.80 12.77
N LYS A 48 20.26 -6.03 12.11
CA LYS A 48 20.69 -5.28 10.92
C LYS A 48 19.70 -5.42 9.77
N VAL A 49 19.07 -6.59 9.65
CA VAL A 49 18.03 -6.86 8.65
C VAL A 49 16.82 -5.95 8.83
N MET A 50 16.48 -5.61 10.09
CA MET A 50 15.40 -4.65 10.37
C MET A 50 15.79 -3.23 9.97
N ASP A 51 17.03 -2.82 10.23
CA ASP A 51 17.50 -1.48 9.90
C ASP A 51 17.53 -1.29 8.37
N ALA A 52 17.95 -2.32 7.61
CA ALA A 52 17.89 -2.31 6.15
C ALA A 52 16.43 -2.20 5.64
N ALA A 53 15.50 -2.98 6.19
CA ALA A 53 14.08 -2.90 5.83
C ALA A 53 13.46 -1.52 6.13
N VAL A 54 13.83 -0.90 7.26
CA VAL A 54 13.42 0.47 7.61
C VAL A 54 13.98 1.49 6.62
N ALA A 55 15.24 1.33 6.20
CA ALA A 55 15.87 2.21 5.22
C ALA A 55 15.17 2.11 3.85
N ASP A 56 14.90 0.89 3.37
CA ASP A 56 14.20 0.64 2.10
C ASP A 56 12.80 1.25 2.12
N LEU A 57 12.02 0.96 3.18
CA LEU A 57 10.66 1.49 3.30
C LEU A 57 10.64 3.02 3.45
N THR A 58 11.68 3.62 4.06
CA THR A 58 11.85 5.08 4.13
C THR A 58 12.10 5.67 2.74
N LYS A 59 12.96 5.05 1.93
CA LYS A 59 13.21 5.48 0.53
C LYS A 59 11.92 5.43 -0.30
N ILE A 60 11.17 4.32 -0.22
CA ILE A 60 9.94 4.11 -0.99
C ILE A 60 8.84 5.12 -0.60
N THR A 61 8.64 5.35 0.70
CA THR A 61 7.48 6.11 1.20
C THR A 61 7.77 7.58 1.50
N GLY A 62 9.06 7.93 1.62
CA GLY A 62 9.48 9.28 2.05
C GLY A 62 9.13 9.60 3.51
N GLN A 63 8.77 8.58 4.31
CA GLN A 63 8.40 8.72 5.72
C GLN A 63 9.06 7.61 6.54
N LYS A 64 9.60 7.95 7.73
CA LYS A 64 10.21 6.98 8.63
C LYS A 64 9.18 5.94 9.10
N PRO A 65 9.42 4.63 8.89
CA PRO A 65 8.54 3.57 9.33
C PRO A 65 8.49 3.42 10.85
N LEU A 66 7.37 2.92 11.34
CA LEU A 66 7.23 2.43 12.70
C LEU A 66 7.69 0.97 12.75
N VAL A 67 8.68 0.67 13.59
CA VAL A 67 9.10 -0.71 13.86
C VAL A 67 8.06 -1.38 14.76
N CYS A 68 7.50 -2.50 14.27
CA CYS A 68 6.52 -3.30 14.99
C CYS A 68 7.23 -4.34 15.86
N LYS A 69 6.94 -4.30 17.16
CA LYS A 69 7.50 -5.23 18.14
C LYS A 69 6.48 -6.32 18.49
N SER A 70 6.98 -7.52 18.79
CA SER A 70 6.17 -8.63 19.26
C SER A 70 5.47 -8.29 20.57
N ARG A 71 4.19 -8.64 20.70
CA ARG A 71 3.39 -8.42 21.92
C ARG A 71 3.49 -9.59 22.90
N LYS A 72 3.73 -10.80 22.40
CA LYS A 72 3.79 -12.05 23.18
C LYS A 72 5.04 -12.83 22.83
N SER A 73 5.53 -13.63 23.78
CA SER A 73 6.59 -14.61 23.55
C SER A 73 5.97 -15.91 23.01
N ILE A 74 6.53 -16.45 21.92
CA ILE A 74 6.07 -17.69 21.29
C ILE A 74 7.30 -18.57 21.07
N ALA A 75 7.40 -19.68 21.81
CA ALA A 75 8.56 -20.56 21.80
C ALA A 75 8.80 -21.23 20.44
N SER A 76 7.73 -21.65 19.73
CA SER A 76 7.82 -22.29 18.42
C SER A 76 8.49 -21.40 17.36
N PHE A 77 8.34 -20.09 17.46
CA PHE A 77 8.98 -19.12 16.54
C PHE A 77 10.26 -18.50 17.13
N LYS A 78 10.77 -18.99 18.25
CA LYS A 78 11.93 -18.43 18.96
C LYS A 78 11.77 -16.93 19.26
N LEU A 79 10.52 -16.47 19.42
CA LEU A 79 10.14 -15.08 19.56
C LEU A 79 9.94 -14.71 21.01
N ARG A 80 10.59 -13.65 21.46
CA ARG A 80 10.37 -13.03 22.79
C ARG A 80 9.61 -11.73 22.65
N GLN A 81 8.85 -11.38 23.69
CA GLN A 81 8.17 -10.09 23.77
C GLN A 81 9.17 -8.94 23.60
N GLY A 82 8.79 -7.93 22.80
CA GLY A 82 9.61 -6.75 22.53
C GLY A 82 10.59 -6.87 21.37
N LEU A 83 10.78 -8.07 20.78
CA LEU A 83 11.61 -8.24 19.58
C LEU A 83 10.95 -7.59 18.35
N PRO A 84 11.74 -6.95 17.46
CA PRO A 84 11.22 -6.39 16.21
C PRO A 84 10.84 -7.52 15.26
N VAL A 85 9.67 -7.43 14.64
CA VAL A 85 9.12 -8.45 13.71
C VAL A 85 8.74 -7.89 12.35
N GLY A 86 8.73 -6.58 12.20
CA GLY A 86 8.39 -5.91 10.95
C GLY A 86 8.37 -4.39 11.10
N CYS A 87 8.10 -3.73 9.99
CA CYS A 87 7.94 -2.28 9.97
C CYS A 87 6.73 -1.88 9.12
N LYS A 88 6.08 -0.78 9.47
CA LYS A 88 4.92 -0.26 8.74
C LYS A 88 4.93 1.25 8.62
N VAL A 89 4.32 1.74 7.56
CA VAL A 89 4.07 3.17 7.32
C VAL A 89 2.60 3.39 7.02
N THR A 90 2.04 4.46 7.54
CA THR A 90 0.70 4.92 7.17
C THR A 90 0.83 6.27 6.49
N LEU A 91 0.45 6.32 5.23
CA LEU A 91 0.47 7.52 4.38
C LEU A 91 -0.91 8.16 4.32
N ARG A 92 -0.95 9.49 4.39
CA ARG A 92 -2.17 10.31 4.29
C ARG A 92 -1.91 11.58 3.47
N GLY A 93 -2.99 12.22 3.00
CA GLY A 93 -2.91 13.50 2.31
C GLY A 93 -2.06 13.46 1.04
N ALA A 94 -1.24 14.47 0.80
CA ALA A 94 -0.45 14.59 -0.43
C ALA A 94 0.50 13.42 -0.65
N ARG A 95 1.22 12.97 0.39
CA ARG A 95 2.15 11.83 0.30
C ARG A 95 1.45 10.53 -0.11
N MET A 96 0.22 10.32 0.35
CA MET A 96 -0.59 9.17 -0.03
C MET A 96 -0.89 9.17 -1.54
N TYR A 97 -1.30 10.32 -2.09
CA TYR A 97 -1.60 10.44 -3.52
C TYR A 97 -0.34 10.33 -4.39
N GLU A 98 0.80 10.85 -3.94
CA GLU A 98 2.08 10.71 -4.65
C GLU A 98 2.56 9.26 -4.65
N PHE A 99 2.42 8.56 -3.53
CA PHE A 99 2.72 7.13 -3.46
C PHE A 99 1.79 6.32 -4.36
N LEU A 100 0.49 6.61 -4.36
CA LEU A 100 -0.48 5.95 -5.23
C LEU A 100 -0.16 6.15 -6.71
N ASP A 101 0.23 7.36 -7.10
CA ASP A 101 0.62 7.70 -8.47
C ASP A 101 1.82 6.86 -8.93
N ARG A 102 2.86 6.77 -8.11
CA ARG A 102 4.03 5.93 -8.40
C ARG A 102 3.69 4.44 -8.40
N LEU A 103 2.82 4.00 -7.48
CA LEU A 103 2.38 2.61 -7.42
C LEU A 103 1.67 2.19 -8.72
N ILE A 104 0.71 2.98 -9.19
CA ILE A 104 -0.09 2.65 -10.37
C ILE A 104 0.72 2.75 -11.67
N ASN A 105 1.44 3.86 -11.84
CA ASN A 105 2.06 4.18 -13.13
C ASN A 105 3.47 3.61 -13.30
N ILE A 106 4.19 3.33 -12.21
CA ILE A 106 5.59 2.91 -12.27
C ILE A 106 5.78 1.52 -11.65
N ALA A 107 5.38 1.31 -10.39
CA ALA A 107 5.71 0.10 -9.65
C ALA A 107 4.94 -1.12 -10.16
N ILE A 108 3.62 -1.03 -10.30
CA ILE A 108 2.79 -2.16 -10.74
C ILE A 108 3.20 -2.67 -12.15
N PRO A 109 3.42 -1.82 -13.17
CA PRO A 109 3.88 -2.30 -14.49
C PRO A 109 5.26 -2.99 -14.47
N ARG A 110 6.08 -2.72 -13.46
CA ARG A 110 7.41 -3.35 -13.29
C ARG A 110 7.37 -4.69 -12.56
N ILE A 111 6.20 -5.13 -12.08
CA ILE A 111 6.04 -6.46 -11.48
C ILE A 111 6.31 -7.52 -12.54
N ARG A 112 7.18 -8.47 -12.21
CA ARG A 112 7.49 -9.60 -13.10
C ARG A 112 6.22 -10.41 -13.38
N ASP A 113 6.00 -10.76 -14.66
CA ASP A 113 4.85 -11.52 -15.15
C ASP A 113 3.49 -10.92 -14.74
N PHE A 114 3.40 -9.58 -14.74
CA PHE A 114 2.20 -8.88 -14.34
C PHE A 114 1.04 -9.16 -15.31
N ARG A 115 -0.08 -9.68 -14.78
CA ARG A 115 -1.32 -9.98 -15.53
C ARG A 115 -2.54 -9.22 -14.99
N GLY A 116 -2.32 -8.16 -14.24
CA GLY A 116 -3.35 -7.43 -13.52
C GLY A 116 -3.47 -7.88 -12.06
N VAL A 117 -4.00 -6.98 -11.22
CA VAL A 117 -4.24 -7.25 -9.81
C VAL A 117 -5.59 -7.93 -9.59
N SER A 118 -5.69 -8.74 -8.54
CA SER A 118 -6.90 -9.51 -8.25
C SER A 118 -8.08 -8.60 -7.90
N PRO A 119 -9.23 -8.75 -8.56
CA PRO A 119 -10.45 -8.01 -8.20
C PRO A 119 -11.11 -8.53 -6.91
N ARG A 120 -10.64 -9.66 -6.36
CA ARG A 120 -11.21 -10.31 -5.16
C ARG A 120 -10.49 -9.94 -3.85
N ALA A 121 -9.51 -9.03 -3.90
CA ALA A 121 -8.70 -8.66 -2.74
C ALA A 121 -9.32 -7.48 -1.94
N PHE A 122 -10.64 -7.31 -2.03
CA PHE A 122 -11.42 -6.42 -1.18
C PHE A 122 -11.85 -7.16 0.10
N ASP A 123 -12.08 -6.38 1.17
CA ASP A 123 -12.42 -6.90 2.50
C ASP A 123 -13.93 -6.92 2.84
N GLY A 124 -14.80 -6.62 1.88
CA GLY A 124 -16.24 -6.47 2.08
C GLY A 124 -16.68 -5.06 2.48
N GLN A 125 -15.75 -4.16 2.80
CA GLN A 125 -16.00 -2.78 3.20
C GLN A 125 -15.32 -1.76 2.27
N GLY A 126 -14.98 -2.19 1.06
CA GLY A 126 -14.37 -1.35 0.05
C GLY A 126 -12.90 -1.00 0.26
N ASN A 127 -12.19 -1.66 1.18
CA ASN A 127 -10.74 -1.55 1.31
C ASN A 127 -10.06 -2.61 0.45
N TYR A 128 -8.91 -2.27 -0.11
CA TYR A 128 -8.18 -3.13 -1.03
C TYR A 128 -6.78 -3.44 -0.52
N SER A 129 -6.36 -4.70 -0.58
CA SER A 129 -5.02 -5.15 -0.17
C SER A 129 -4.27 -5.80 -1.32
N LEU A 130 -3.01 -5.40 -1.51
CA LEU A 130 -2.10 -5.88 -2.54
C LEU A 130 -0.80 -6.37 -1.91
N GLY A 131 -0.45 -7.62 -2.14
CA GLY A 131 0.87 -8.17 -1.82
C GLY A 131 1.86 -7.98 -2.98
N VAL A 132 3.01 -7.43 -2.67
CA VAL A 132 4.14 -7.29 -3.59
C VAL A 132 5.26 -8.19 -3.11
N LYS A 133 5.82 -9.00 -4.00
CA LYS A 133 6.87 -9.98 -3.64
C LYS A 133 8.25 -9.36 -3.51
N GLU A 134 8.53 -8.30 -4.25
CA GLU A 134 9.87 -7.71 -4.39
C GLU A 134 9.82 -6.18 -4.28
N GLN A 135 10.64 -5.60 -3.39
CA GLN A 135 10.72 -4.15 -3.23
C GLN A 135 11.36 -3.42 -4.42
N ILE A 136 12.11 -4.14 -5.27
CA ILE A 136 12.81 -3.58 -6.44
C ILE A 136 11.91 -3.03 -7.54
N ILE A 137 10.60 -3.29 -7.47
CA ILE A 137 9.63 -2.67 -8.39
C ILE A 137 9.58 -1.14 -8.25
N PHE A 138 9.96 -0.62 -7.08
CA PHE A 138 10.03 0.81 -6.84
C PHE A 138 11.36 1.38 -7.37
N PRO A 139 11.33 2.47 -8.18
CA PRO A 139 12.52 3.04 -8.79
C PRO A 139 13.50 3.64 -7.78
N GLU A 140 13.05 3.94 -6.56
CA GLU A 140 13.88 4.47 -5.48
C GLU A 140 14.86 3.44 -4.90
N ILE A 141 14.61 2.16 -5.18
CA ILE A 141 15.44 1.04 -4.72
C ILE A 141 16.37 0.59 -5.85
N GLN A 142 17.66 0.68 -5.59
CA GLN A 142 18.70 0.19 -6.50
C GLN A 142 19.06 -1.25 -6.11
N TYR A 143 19.12 -2.13 -7.10
CA TYR A 143 19.43 -3.56 -6.89
C TYR A 143 20.75 -3.79 -6.14
N ASP A 144 21.77 -2.99 -6.48
CA ASP A 144 23.12 -3.12 -5.90
C ASP A 144 23.20 -2.70 -4.42
N GLN A 145 22.18 -2.03 -3.90
CA GLN A 145 22.15 -1.51 -2.52
C GLN A 145 21.30 -2.34 -1.55
N ILE A 146 20.63 -3.35 -2.06
CA ILE A 146 19.80 -4.23 -1.23
C ILE A 146 20.60 -5.43 -0.75
N ASP A 147 20.40 -5.79 0.51
CA ASP A 147 20.95 -7.00 1.11
C ASP A 147 20.11 -8.24 0.75
N GLN A 148 18.78 -8.09 0.65
CA GLN A 148 17.85 -9.18 0.38
C GLN A 148 16.56 -8.68 -0.27
N LEU A 149 15.95 -9.52 -1.11
CA LEU A 149 14.60 -9.28 -1.65
C LEU A 149 13.55 -9.47 -0.55
N ARG A 150 12.72 -8.43 -0.34
CA ARG A 150 11.64 -8.45 0.65
C ARG A 150 10.30 -8.13 0.01
N GLY A 151 9.30 -8.89 0.42
CA GLY A 151 7.91 -8.60 0.08
C GLY A 151 7.32 -7.51 0.99
N MET A 152 6.23 -6.91 0.52
CA MET A 152 5.46 -5.95 1.30
C MET A 152 3.98 -6.07 0.98
N ASP A 153 3.15 -5.71 1.96
CA ASP A 153 1.71 -5.61 1.82
C ASP A 153 1.29 -4.15 1.78
N ILE A 154 0.52 -3.80 0.77
CA ILE A 154 0.00 -2.45 0.56
C ILE A 154 -1.51 -2.51 0.72
N THR A 155 -2.04 -1.82 1.75
CA THR A 155 -3.48 -1.74 2.00
C THR A 155 -3.98 -0.33 1.73
N ILE A 156 -4.92 -0.20 0.81
CA ILE A 156 -5.60 1.05 0.45
C ILE A 156 -6.93 1.07 1.21
N THR A 157 -7.03 1.95 2.19
CA THR A 157 -8.25 2.14 2.97
C THR A 157 -9.07 3.26 2.36
N THR A 158 -10.34 2.98 2.09
CA THR A 158 -11.28 3.94 1.50
C THR A 158 -12.39 4.33 2.48
N SER A 159 -13.24 5.26 2.09
CA SER A 159 -14.48 5.60 2.78
C SER A 159 -15.70 4.97 2.11
N ALA A 160 -15.49 4.04 1.18
CA ALA A 160 -16.57 3.28 0.56
C ALA A 160 -17.32 2.44 1.61
N ARG A 161 -18.61 2.18 1.35
CA ARG A 161 -19.43 1.31 2.19
C ARG A 161 -19.37 -0.14 1.74
N ASP A 162 -19.19 -0.35 0.44
CA ASP A 162 -19.22 -1.64 -0.22
C ASP A 162 -18.04 -1.80 -1.17
N ASP A 163 -17.68 -3.03 -1.50
CA ASP A 163 -16.62 -3.35 -2.46
C ASP A 163 -16.90 -2.81 -3.86
N LYS A 164 -18.18 -2.69 -4.25
CA LYS A 164 -18.56 -2.10 -5.53
C LYS A 164 -18.14 -0.63 -5.63
N GLN A 165 -18.37 0.15 -4.57
CA GLN A 165 -17.96 1.56 -4.50
C GLN A 165 -16.42 1.68 -4.42
N GLY A 166 -15.76 0.81 -3.63
CA GLY A 166 -14.30 0.76 -3.53
C GLY A 166 -13.65 0.43 -4.87
N ARG A 167 -14.20 -0.53 -5.59
CA ARG A 167 -13.75 -0.91 -6.94
C ARG A 167 -13.93 0.23 -7.94
N ALA A 168 -15.11 0.84 -8.00
CA ALA A 168 -15.37 1.98 -8.87
C ALA A 168 -14.39 3.14 -8.61
N LEU A 169 -14.08 3.41 -7.33
CA LEU A 169 -13.08 4.40 -6.95
C LEU A 169 -11.69 4.07 -7.51
N LEU A 170 -11.20 2.84 -7.34
CA LEU A 170 -9.90 2.43 -7.83
C LEU A 170 -9.83 2.36 -9.35
N GLU A 171 -10.90 1.90 -10.03
CA GLU A 171 -11.03 1.93 -11.48
C GLU A 171 -10.96 3.35 -12.05
N ALA A 172 -11.58 4.33 -11.37
CA ALA A 172 -11.49 5.74 -11.75
C ALA A 172 -10.06 6.32 -11.64
N PHE A 173 -9.19 5.71 -10.81
CA PHE A 173 -7.76 5.98 -10.77
C PHE A 173 -6.94 5.17 -11.77
N ASN A 174 -7.57 4.42 -12.69
CA ASN A 174 -6.92 3.49 -13.63
C ASN A 174 -6.13 2.38 -12.94
N PHE A 175 -6.61 1.88 -11.81
CA PHE A 175 -5.99 0.74 -11.14
C PHE A 175 -6.12 -0.52 -12.02
N PRO A 176 -5.03 -1.23 -12.33
CA PRO A 176 -5.02 -2.27 -13.36
C PRO A 176 -5.57 -3.60 -12.84
N PHE A 177 -6.87 -3.69 -12.66
CA PHE A 177 -7.54 -4.94 -12.31
C PHE A 177 -7.46 -5.96 -13.44
N ARG A 178 -7.32 -7.23 -13.06
CA ARG A 178 -7.43 -8.34 -13.98
C ARG A 178 -8.88 -8.46 -14.46
N ARG A 179 -9.05 -8.59 -15.79
CA ARG A 179 -10.35 -8.87 -16.43
C ARG A 179 -10.76 -10.31 -16.25
#